data_025dd29e887d7c84f747ab5f44234f48
#
_entry.id   025dd29e887d7c84f747ab5f44234f48
#
_cell.length_a   1.000
_cell.length_b   1.000
_cell.length_c   1.000
_cell.angle_alpha   90.00
_cell.angle_beta   90.00
_cell.angle_gamma   90.00
#
_symmetry.space_group_name_H-M   'P 1'
#
loop_
_entity.id
_entity.type
_entity.pdbx_description
1 polymer ?
#
loop_
_entity_poly.entity_id
_entity_poly.type
_entity_poly.pdbx_seq_one_letter_code
_entity_poly.pdbx_strand_id
1 'polypeptide(L)'
;MTEFGKNPDREWLKQRIIGVSICIIFAFSVLFLRFTYLQIIKGEEFRLLSEKNAVRLTSIKAPRGLILDRDRKLLVDNRPSFNLKIMLEDAGNVKETVHKISQMIDIPFEELMKKISDAGQGAFYKPVTLQDDISRDHLAIVEAHKFDLPGVFIDIEPTRHYIYKKIASHLLGYLGEVNNDELLSGKYPNVKSGDSIGRYGVEKSFEPYLQGKRGGRQIEVDANGRTIKVLKTVEPITGLDLKLTIDLDLQQTAEKMLEDKHGAVVALDPNTGDVLVMASAPGFDQNDFVGGINSKKWKALMSDRGKPMTNKAIQGEYPPASTYKIITSIAALEEKEIDIHTTAFCPGFFRYGNRVYRCWNKNGHGNVSVIEAVTQSCDVFYYQAGDKVGVDTLAKYAMGCGLNKKTGVLLEDERKGLIPTSLWKKKRFNEAWHRGETLSIAIGQGYDLVTPMQMAVFIAAVGNGGTLYKPRIVSGIEGSQGNLIKEIPVEVTGKLPAGKKTLEIIQKGLLGVVENDRGTAKRIRLKHVKIAGKTGTAQVFSVKSGEKLKTEHLDFYLRDHAWFICYAPAENPVIAVSVLIEHGAHGSTAAAPIAGALIGQYINDPSAEGLEKNSSEDETQE
;
A
#
# COMPACT_ATOMS: atom_id res chain seq x y z
N MET A 1 114.59 -16.55 40.04
CA MET A 1 113.62 -15.45 39.72
C MET A 1 112.40 -16.10 39.22
N THR A 2 111.36 -15.92 39.93
CA THR A 2 110.11 -16.66 39.97
C THR A 2 109.21 -16.33 38.78
N GLU A 3 108.89 -17.32 37.96
CA GLU A 3 107.80 -17.29 36.97
C GLU A 3 106.47 -17.28 37.75
N PHE A 4 105.79 -16.16 37.70
CA PHE A 4 104.39 -16.05 38.27
C PHE A 4 103.41 -16.76 37.34
N GLY A 5 102.79 -17.79 37.90
CA GLY A 5 101.90 -18.70 37.20
C GLY A 5 100.71 -17.99 36.51
N LYS A 6 100.47 -18.41 35.27
CA LYS A 6 99.23 -18.15 34.60
C LYS A 6 98.12 -18.89 35.31
N ASN A 7 97.14 -18.14 35.83
CA ASN A 7 96.01 -18.67 36.58
C ASN A 7 95.01 -19.33 35.55
N PRO A 8 94.90 -20.68 35.46
CA PRO A 8 94.13 -21.36 34.46
C PRO A 8 92.64 -21.01 34.50
N ASP A 9 92.13 -20.62 35.67
CA ASP A 9 90.71 -20.21 35.80
C ASP A 9 90.38 -18.91 35.05
N ARG A 10 91.38 -18.04 34.90
CA ARG A 10 91.16 -16.74 34.23
C ARG A 10 91.12 -16.87 32.72
N GLU A 11 91.80 -17.86 32.13
CA GLU A 11 91.76 -18.16 30.68
C GLU A 11 90.46 -18.87 30.37
N TRP A 12 90.05 -19.81 31.17
CA TRP A 12 88.77 -20.53 31.00
C TRP A 12 87.55 -19.56 31.09
N LEU A 13 87.59 -18.63 32.09
CA LEU A 13 86.54 -17.60 32.20
C LEU A 13 86.52 -16.66 30.99
N LYS A 14 87.67 -16.24 30.50
CA LYS A 14 87.83 -15.43 29.29
C LYS A 14 87.22 -16.14 28.05
N GLN A 15 87.50 -17.42 27.86
CA GLN A 15 86.99 -18.20 26.72
C GLN A 15 85.46 -18.33 26.77
N ARG A 16 84.88 -18.52 27.96
CA ARG A 16 83.43 -18.52 28.15
C ARG A 16 82.78 -17.16 27.90
N ILE A 17 83.41 -16.09 28.44
CA ILE A 17 82.93 -14.73 28.16
C ILE A 17 82.99 -14.42 26.66
N ILE A 18 84.05 -14.79 25.98
CA ILE A 18 84.17 -14.63 24.53
C ILE A 18 83.11 -15.45 23.81
N GLY A 19 82.88 -16.71 24.21
CA GLY A 19 81.82 -17.56 23.65
C GLY A 19 80.40 -16.97 23.82
N VAL A 20 80.12 -16.50 25.06
CA VAL A 20 78.84 -15.85 25.33
C VAL A 20 78.70 -14.54 24.54
N SER A 21 79.80 -13.75 24.45
CA SER A 21 79.79 -12.50 23.68
C SER A 21 79.55 -12.76 22.17
N ILE A 22 80.15 -13.81 21.62
CA ILE A 22 79.92 -14.21 20.22
C ILE A 22 78.45 -14.63 20.02
N CYS A 23 77.86 -15.41 20.95
CA CYS A 23 76.43 -15.79 20.89
C CYS A 23 75.51 -14.58 20.95
N ILE A 24 75.79 -13.61 21.84
CA ILE A 24 75.06 -12.36 21.97
C ILE A 24 75.15 -11.53 20.69
N ILE A 25 76.38 -11.36 20.13
CA ILE A 25 76.62 -10.61 18.89
C ILE A 25 75.87 -11.29 17.73
N PHE A 26 75.92 -12.64 17.66
CA PHE A 26 75.19 -13.39 16.65
C PHE A 26 73.69 -13.21 16.79
N ALA A 27 73.12 -13.30 17.97
CA ALA A 27 71.72 -13.07 18.22
C ALA A 27 71.27 -11.63 17.83
N PHE A 28 72.06 -10.63 18.22
CA PHE A 28 71.82 -9.24 17.82
C PHE A 28 71.96 -9.02 16.31
N SER A 29 72.92 -9.70 15.66
CA SER A 29 73.08 -9.63 14.20
C SER A 29 71.87 -10.22 13.48
N VAL A 30 71.34 -11.35 13.95
CA VAL A 30 70.10 -11.94 13.39
C VAL A 30 68.92 -11.00 13.58
N LEU A 31 68.75 -10.42 14.75
CA LEU A 31 67.71 -9.42 15.03
C LEU A 31 67.89 -8.19 14.14
N PHE A 32 69.12 -7.66 14.01
CA PHE A 32 69.41 -6.51 13.15
C PHE A 32 69.07 -6.78 11.68
N LEU A 33 69.47 -7.94 11.16
CA LEU A 33 69.12 -8.35 9.80
C LEU A 33 67.61 -8.51 9.61
N ARG A 34 66.95 -9.06 10.64
CA ARG A 34 65.47 -9.16 10.62
C ARG A 34 64.79 -7.79 10.65
N PHE A 35 65.29 -6.87 11.48
CA PHE A 35 64.80 -5.49 11.52
C PHE A 35 64.98 -4.77 10.20
N THR A 36 66.20 -4.88 9.62
CA THR A 36 66.50 -4.29 8.31
C THR A 36 65.60 -4.85 7.20
N TYR A 37 65.37 -6.17 7.22
CA TYR A 37 64.44 -6.80 6.30
C TYR A 37 63.01 -6.28 6.44
N LEU A 38 62.50 -6.17 7.69
CA LEU A 38 61.14 -5.72 7.96
C LEU A 38 60.95 -4.23 7.70
N GLN A 39 61.94 -3.38 8.05
CA GLN A 39 61.80 -1.93 7.97
C GLN A 39 62.21 -1.36 6.60
N ILE A 40 63.21 -1.95 5.90
CA ILE A 40 63.71 -1.42 4.64
C ILE A 40 63.10 -2.21 3.46
N ILE A 41 63.19 -3.53 3.47
CA ILE A 41 62.77 -4.33 2.31
C ILE A 41 61.24 -4.48 2.29
N LYS A 42 60.62 -4.72 3.43
CA LYS A 42 59.17 -4.86 3.56
C LYS A 42 58.45 -3.60 4.14
N GLY A 43 59.20 -2.55 4.41
CA GLY A 43 58.68 -1.34 5.04
C GLY A 43 57.58 -0.66 4.23
N GLU A 44 57.71 -0.56 2.92
CA GLU A 44 56.64 -0.01 2.06
C GLU A 44 55.38 -0.89 2.02
N GLU A 45 55.55 -2.22 1.98
CA GLU A 45 54.45 -3.18 2.01
C GLU A 45 53.66 -3.05 3.34
N PHE A 46 54.37 -3.02 4.47
CA PHE A 46 53.72 -2.85 5.79
C PHE A 46 53.14 -1.46 5.98
N ARG A 47 53.73 -0.41 5.42
CA ARG A 47 53.18 0.93 5.42
C ARG A 47 51.88 1.00 4.63
N LEU A 48 51.83 0.42 3.44
CA LEU A 48 50.62 0.30 2.62
C LEU A 48 49.50 -0.50 3.33
N LEU A 49 49.87 -1.59 4.02
CA LEU A 49 48.92 -2.38 4.82
C LEU A 49 48.43 -1.58 6.02
N SER A 50 49.26 -0.82 6.69
CA SER A 50 48.88 0.06 7.81
C SER A 50 47.97 1.19 7.31
N GLU A 51 48.32 1.84 6.19
CA GLU A 51 47.47 2.88 5.58
C GLU A 51 46.11 2.32 5.12
N LYS A 52 46.08 1.11 4.56
CA LYS A 52 44.81 0.44 4.21
C LYS A 52 43.97 0.04 5.42
N ASN A 53 44.59 -0.33 6.52
CA ASN A 53 43.88 -0.67 7.75
C ASN A 53 43.44 0.57 8.54
N ALA A 54 44.14 1.70 8.36
CA ALA A 54 43.78 2.96 9.01
C ALA A 54 42.60 3.69 8.33
N VAL A 55 42.23 3.28 7.11
CA VAL A 55 41.15 3.94 6.37
C VAL A 55 39.93 3.04 6.27
N ARG A 56 38.81 3.47 6.86
CA ARG A 56 37.51 2.78 6.76
C ARG A 56 36.54 3.56 5.89
N LEU A 57 35.72 2.84 5.11
CA LEU A 57 34.61 3.38 4.36
C LEU A 57 33.31 3.16 5.13
N THR A 58 32.72 4.23 5.63
CA THR A 58 31.42 4.21 6.30
C THR A 58 30.36 4.64 5.31
N SER A 59 29.33 3.83 5.12
CA SER A 59 28.22 4.12 4.21
C SER A 59 27.23 5.08 4.90
N ILE A 60 26.80 6.12 4.18
CA ILE A 60 25.77 7.06 4.64
C ILE A 60 24.47 6.71 3.91
N LYS A 61 23.40 6.42 4.66
CA LYS A 61 22.08 6.17 4.10
C LYS A 61 21.53 7.44 3.48
N ALA A 62 20.89 7.31 2.32
CA ALA A 62 20.20 8.42 1.66
C ALA A 62 18.77 8.54 2.19
N PRO A 63 18.26 9.76 2.37
CA PRO A 63 16.83 9.98 2.57
C PRO A 63 16.05 9.47 1.34
N ARG A 64 14.87 8.92 1.58
CA ARG A 64 13.94 8.57 0.49
C ARG A 64 13.24 9.83 -0.02
N GLY A 65 12.77 9.80 -1.27
CA GLY A 65 11.94 10.86 -1.82
C GLY A 65 10.65 11.06 -1.01
N LEU A 66 10.15 12.25 -1.00
CA LEU A 66 8.89 12.62 -0.35
C LEU A 66 7.70 12.08 -1.16
N ILE A 67 6.56 11.91 -0.50
CA ILE A 67 5.30 11.62 -1.19
C ILE A 67 4.31 12.74 -0.84
N LEU A 68 3.82 13.40 -1.87
CA LEU A 68 2.96 14.57 -1.81
C LEU A 68 1.60 14.25 -2.43
N ASP A 69 0.54 14.90 -1.95
CA ASP A 69 -0.76 14.85 -2.60
C ASP A 69 -0.80 15.75 -3.86
N ARG A 70 -2.00 15.87 -4.49
CA ARG A 70 -2.21 16.70 -5.69
C ARG A 70 -1.92 18.18 -5.46
N ASP A 71 -2.14 18.68 -4.24
CA ASP A 71 -1.95 20.07 -3.82
C ASP A 71 -0.61 20.31 -3.12
N ARG A 72 0.30 19.31 -3.19
CA ARG A 72 1.63 19.32 -2.58
C ARG A 72 1.62 19.27 -1.05
N LYS A 73 0.52 18.83 -0.42
CA LYS A 73 0.50 18.50 0.99
C LYS A 73 1.35 17.25 1.24
N LEU A 74 2.17 17.30 2.27
CA LEU A 74 3.11 16.23 2.56
C LEU A 74 2.38 15.04 3.21
N LEU A 75 2.46 13.86 2.57
CA LEU A 75 1.88 12.61 3.07
C LEU A 75 2.89 11.76 3.80
N VAL A 76 4.09 11.65 3.23
CA VAL A 76 5.18 10.81 3.77
C VAL A 76 6.50 11.55 3.65
N ASP A 77 7.22 11.65 4.78
CA ASP A 77 8.53 12.28 4.88
C ASP A 77 9.59 11.34 5.47
N ASN A 78 10.74 11.92 5.83
CA ASN A 78 11.79 11.24 6.56
C ASN A 78 12.09 12.05 7.82
N ARG A 79 12.06 11.39 8.98
CA ARG A 79 12.50 11.98 10.23
C ARG A 79 13.85 11.40 10.67
N PRO A 80 14.65 12.13 11.43
CA PRO A 80 15.83 11.55 12.05
C PRO A 80 15.42 10.46 13.05
N SER A 81 16.05 9.30 12.95
CA SER A 81 16.00 8.22 13.93
C SER A 81 17.33 8.15 14.65
N PHE A 82 17.28 8.02 15.96
CA PHE A 82 18.44 7.93 16.82
C PHE A 82 18.66 6.48 17.22
N ASN A 83 19.60 5.82 16.53
CA ASN A 83 19.88 4.41 16.74
C ASN A 83 21.04 4.25 17.72
N LEU A 84 20.78 3.56 18.83
CA LEU A 84 21.81 3.23 19.80
C LEU A 84 22.62 2.04 19.31
N LYS A 85 23.91 2.26 19.05
CA LYS A 85 24.83 1.24 18.53
C LYS A 85 26.01 1.06 19.47
N ILE A 86 26.57 -0.15 19.46
CA ILE A 86 27.80 -0.48 20.18
C ILE A 86 28.84 -1.05 19.21
N MET A 87 30.08 -0.58 19.33
CA MET A 87 31.24 -1.18 18.71
C MET A 87 31.91 -2.10 19.75
N LEU A 88 31.84 -3.40 19.54
CA LEU A 88 32.30 -4.38 20.54
C LEU A 88 33.80 -4.30 20.78
N GLU A 89 34.59 -3.96 19.74
CA GLU A 89 36.01 -3.74 19.81
C GLU A 89 36.41 -2.62 20.80
N ASP A 90 35.58 -1.56 20.85
CA ASP A 90 35.84 -0.37 21.69
C ASP A 90 35.17 -0.45 23.07
N ALA A 91 34.29 -1.42 23.30
CA ALA A 91 33.44 -1.49 24.49
C ALA A 91 34.18 -1.98 25.76
N GLY A 92 35.39 -2.51 25.62
CA GLY A 92 36.14 -3.09 26.75
C GLY A 92 35.38 -4.24 27.41
N ASN A 93 34.72 -3.98 28.54
CA ASN A 93 33.84 -4.96 29.19
C ASN A 93 32.39 -4.82 28.66
N VAL A 94 32.06 -5.52 27.55
CA VAL A 94 30.75 -5.48 26.91
C VAL A 94 29.59 -5.72 27.88
N LYS A 95 29.71 -6.70 28.79
CA LYS A 95 28.64 -7.03 29.73
C LYS A 95 28.37 -5.88 30.70
N GLU A 96 29.38 -5.22 31.19
CA GLU A 96 29.26 -4.08 32.11
C GLU A 96 28.63 -2.87 31.38
N THR A 97 29.11 -2.57 30.19
CA THR A 97 28.57 -1.48 29.36
C THR A 97 27.09 -1.71 29.03
N VAL A 98 26.72 -2.93 28.61
CA VAL A 98 25.32 -3.30 28.30
C VAL A 98 24.45 -3.25 29.56
N HIS A 99 24.98 -3.63 30.72
CA HIS A 99 24.24 -3.53 31.99
C HIS A 99 23.93 -2.07 32.38
N LYS A 100 24.89 -1.17 32.21
CA LYS A 100 24.67 0.27 32.39
C LYS A 100 23.60 0.81 31.43
N ILE A 101 23.68 0.45 30.14
CA ILE A 101 22.68 0.83 29.14
C ILE A 101 21.29 0.33 29.54
N SER A 102 21.18 -0.95 29.91
CA SER A 102 19.92 -1.57 30.34
C SER A 102 19.22 -0.78 31.44
N GLN A 103 19.98 -0.27 32.41
CA GLN A 103 19.43 0.53 33.49
C GLN A 103 19.04 1.96 33.05
N MET A 104 19.74 2.53 32.06
CA MET A 104 19.49 3.90 31.58
C MET A 104 18.28 4.03 30.66
N ILE A 105 18.00 2.99 29.84
CA ILE A 105 16.95 3.05 28.80
C ILE A 105 15.78 2.09 29.05
N ASP A 106 15.75 1.44 30.24
CA ASP A 106 14.71 0.51 30.67
C ASP A 106 14.43 -0.65 29.67
N ILE A 107 15.51 -1.20 29.11
CA ILE A 107 15.47 -2.39 28.24
C ILE A 107 16.15 -3.55 28.97
N PRO A 108 15.53 -4.75 29.00
CA PRO A 108 16.13 -5.92 29.68
C PRO A 108 17.53 -6.25 29.16
N PHE A 109 18.45 -6.51 30.08
CA PHE A 109 19.84 -6.87 29.76
C PHE A 109 19.95 -8.06 28.82
N GLU A 110 19.11 -9.08 29.03
CA GLU A 110 19.07 -10.30 28.22
C GLU A 110 18.68 -10.01 26.76
N GLU A 111 17.79 -9.04 26.53
CA GLU A 111 17.38 -8.62 25.19
C GLU A 111 18.54 -7.96 24.45
N LEU A 112 19.24 -7.03 25.09
CA LEU A 112 20.40 -6.36 24.52
C LEU A 112 21.54 -7.35 24.24
N MET A 113 21.82 -8.26 25.18
CA MET A 113 22.83 -9.31 24.99
C MET A 113 22.48 -10.28 23.88
N LYS A 114 21.19 -10.61 23.70
CA LYS A 114 20.72 -11.43 22.60
C LYS A 114 21.00 -10.77 21.24
N LYS A 115 20.71 -9.48 21.09
CA LYS A 115 21.01 -8.73 19.85
C LYS A 115 22.51 -8.78 19.50
N ILE A 116 23.37 -8.69 20.51
CA ILE A 116 24.83 -8.82 20.33
C ILE A 116 25.21 -10.25 19.89
N SER A 117 24.63 -11.26 20.54
CA SER A 117 24.88 -12.66 20.20
C SER A 117 24.41 -13.01 18.78
N ASP A 118 23.23 -12.54 18.40
CA ASP A 118 22.63 -12.77 17.09
C ASP A 118 23.43 -12.11 15.95
N ALA A 119 24.17 -11.03 16.23
CA ALA A 119 25.05 -10.36 15.28
C ALA A 119 26.29 -11.22 14.87
N GLY A 120 26.63 -12.25 15.66
CA GLY A 120 27.65 -13.26 15.34
C GLY A 120 29.10 -12.76 15.40
N GLN A 121 30.04 -13.61 14.97
CA GLN A 121 31.49 -13.33 15.04
C GLN A 121 31.94 -12.13 14.18
N GLY A 122 31.19 -11.78 13.11
CA GLY A 122 31.47 -10.61 12.29
C GLY A 122 31.17 -9.27 12.94
N ALA A 123 30.45 -9.28 14.08
CA ALA A 123 30.06 -8.10 14.81
C ALA A 123 31.21 -7.42 15.57
N PHE A 124 32.35 -8.09 15.77
CA PHE A 124 33.48 -7.52 16.53
C PHE A 124 33.99 -6.22 15.89
N TYR A 125 34.03 -6.17 14.57
CA TYR A 125 34.54 -5.03 13.77
C TYR A 125 33.43 -4.18 13.14
N LYS A 126 32.16 -4.44 13.47
CA LYS A 126 31.01 -3.71 12.93
C LYS A 126 30.12 -3.22 14.06
N PRO A 127 29.51 -2.04 13.92
CA PRO A 127 28.53 -1.58 14.89
C PRO A 127 27.35 -2.54 15.01
N VAL A 128 26.99 -2.91 16.25
CA VAL A 128 25.78 -3.68 16.53
C VAL A 128 24.70 -2.71 17.03
N THR A 129 23.53 -2.74 16.41
CA THR A 129 22.39 -1.95 16.85
C THR A 129 21.77 -2.59 18.11
N LEU A 130 21.83 -1.88 19.21
CA LEU A 130 21.20 -2.29 20.48
C LEU A 130 19.72 -1.91 20.51
N GLN A 131 19.41 -0.70 20.06
CA GLN A 131 18.04 -0.22 19.97
C GLN A 131 17.90 0.78 18.84
N ASP A 132 16.88 0.55 18.00
CA ASP A 132 16.48 1.50 16.96
C ASP A 132 15.57 2.56 17.55
N ASP A 133 15.69 3.78 17.02
CA ASP A 133 14.78 4.89 17.25
C ASP A 133 14.48 5.19 18.72
N ILE A 134 15.55 5.38 19.52
CA ILE A 134 15.40 5.74 20.94
C ILE A 134 14.74 7.12 21.09
N SER A 135 14.00 7.29 22.17
CA SER A 135 13.35 8.56 22.49
C SER A 135 14.37 9.69 22.73
N ARG A 136 13.93 10.93 22.60
CA ARG A 136 14.78 12.09 22.91
C ARG A 136 15.29 12.10 24.35
N ASP A 137 14.49 11.58 25.28
CA ASP A 137 14.86 11.47 26.68
C ASP A 137 15.98 10.43 26.86
N HIS A 138 15.84 9.26 26.25
CA HIS A 138 16.91 8.25 26.27
C HIS A 138 18.17 8.72 25.54
N LEU A 139 18.02 9.46 24.42
CA LEU A 139 19.14 10.09 23.73
C LEU A 139 19.91 11.02 24.67
N ALA A 140 19.21 11.91 25.40
CA ALA A 140 19.82 12.85 26.31
C ALA A 140 20.56 12.12 27.46
N ILE A 141 19.97 11.06 28.02
CA ILE A 141 20.58 10.25 29.07
C ILE A 141 21.86 9.58 28.57
N VAL A 142 21.81 8.92 27.38
CA VAL A 142 22.98 8.22 26.81
C VAL A 142 24.11 9.21 26.50
N GLU A 143 23.83 10.35 25.89
CA GLU A 143 24.83 11.35 25.54
C GLU A 143 25.43 12.01 26.79
N ALA A 144 24.66 12.22 27.88
CA ALA A 144 25.16 12.72 29.15
C ALA A 144 26.16 11.76 29.83
N HIS A 145 25.99 10.44 29.62
CA HIS A 145 26.83 9.40 30.21
C HIS A 145 27.83 8.78 29.23
N LYS A 146 28.04 9.41 28.08
CA LYS A 146 28.87 8.89 26.98
C LYS A 146 30.28 8.49 27.41
N PHE A 147 30.89 9.22 28.38
CA PHE A 147 32.23 8.90 28.90
C PHE A 147 32.26 7.58 29.69
N ASP A 148 31.13 7.17 30.28
CA ASP A 148 30.98 5.95 31.07
C ASP A 148 30.56 4.75 30.23
N LEU A 149 30.32 4.97 28.93
CA LEU A 149 29.81 3.98 27.97
C LEU A 149 30.80 3.79 26.81
N PRO A 150 31.96 3.15 27.03
CA PRO A 150 32.94 2.94 25.98
C PRO A 150 32.36 2.10 24.84
N GLY A 151 32.66 2.47 23.58
CA GLY A 151 32.18 1.80 22.38
C GLY A 151 30.72 2.08 22.01
N VAL A 152 29.98 2.82 22.85
CA VAL A 152 28.57 3.17 22.57
C VAL A 152 28.47 4.51 21.87
N PHE A 153 27.64 4.58 20.85
CA PHE A 153 27.39 5.82 20.13
C PHE A 153 25.98 5.84 19.53
N ILE A 154 25.51 7.06 19.25
CA ILE A 154 24.26 7.29 18.54
C ILE A 154 24.54 7.48 17.07
N ASP A 155 23.87 6.68 16.25
CA ASP A 155 23.89 6.81 14.81
C ASP A 155 22.56 7.43 14.33
N ILE A 156 22.66 8.54 13.60
CA ILE A 156 21.48 9.28 13.13
C ILE A 156 21.23 8.88 11.69
N GLU A 157 20.11 8.21 11.47
CA GLU A 157 19.69 7.75 10.14
C GLU A 157 18.33 8.34 9.75
N PRO A 158 18.11 8.66 8.46
CA PRO A 158 16.79 9.05 8.00
C PRO A 158 15.85 7.84 8.03
N THR A 159 14.74 7.98 8.73
CA THR A 159 13.72 6.94 8.87
C THR A 159 12.41 7.41 8.30
N ARG A 160 11.72 6.54 7.55
CA ARG A 160 10.45 6.83 6.92
C ARG A 160 9.37 7.16 7.96
N HIS A 161 8.56 8.19 7.67
CA HIS A 161 7.51 8.63 8.56
C HIS A 161 6.23 8.92 7.77
N TYR A 162 5.16 8.21 8.11
CA TYR A 162 3.83 8.36 7.55
C TYR A 162 3.04 9.30 8.45
N ILE A 163 2.89 10.55 8.00
CA ILE A 163 2.41 11.69 8.82
C ILE A 163 1.00 11.43 9.36
N TYR A 164 0.13 10.89 8.52
CA TYR A 164 -1.27 10.64 8.84
C TYR A 164 -1.57 9.20 9.30
N LYS A 165 -0.52 8.46 9.68
CA LYS A 165 -0.62 7.09 10.20
C LYS A 165 -1.36 6.16 9.22
N LYS A 166 -2.61 5.74 9.56
CA LYS A 166 -3.40 4.79 8.79
C LYS A 166 -4.04 5.37 7.50
N ILE A 167 -4.01 6.70 7.31
CA ILE A 167 -4.62 7.33 6.13
C ILE A 167 -3.88 6.88 4.86
N ALA A 168 -4.66 6.49 3.85
CA ALA A 168 -4.19 5.96 2.56
C ALA A 168 -3.23 4.77 2.69
N SER A 169 -3.35 3.96 3.77
CA SER A 169 -2.39 2.89 4.08
C SER A 169 -2.22 1.88 2.93
N HIS A 170 -3.30 1.50 2.29
CA HIS A 170 -3.27 0.55 1.17
C HIS A 170 -2.75 1.17 -0.14
N LEU A 171 -2.87 2.48 -0.31
CA LEU A 171 -2.33 3.19 -1.46
C LEU A 171 -0.83 3.45 -1.28
N LEU A 172 -0.45 4.09 -0.18
CA LEU A 172 0.95 4.44 0.10
C LEU A 172 1.79 3.18 0.29
N GLY A 173 1.25 2.19 1.01
CA GLY A 173 1.97 0.97 1.34
C GLY A 173 2.89 1.14 2.54
N TYR A 174 3.88 0.26 2.65
CA TYR A 174 4.82 0.24 3.77
C TYR A 174 6.19 -0.30 3.36
N LEU A 175 7.19 -0.04 4.20
CA LEU A 175 8.54 -0.54 4.03
C LEU A 175 8.77 -1.82 4.84
N GLY A 176 9.71 -2.63 4.39
CA GLY A 176 10.19 -3.80 5.14
C GLY A 176 11.61 -4.15 4.76
N GLU A 177 12.32 -4.83 5.64
CA GLU A 177 13.71 -5.20 5.43
C GLU A 177 13.87 -6.09 4.20
N VAL A 178 14.92 -5.84 3.41
CA VAL A 178 15.29 -6.66 2.25
C VAL A 178 15.73 -8.06 2.69
N ASN A 179 15.27 -9.08 1.99
CA ASN A 179 15.70 -10.45 2.23
C ASN A 179 16.92 -10.85 1.38
N ASN A 180 17.54 -11.99 1.69
CA ASN A 180 18.73 -12.45 1.01
C ASN A 180 18.49 -12.76 -0.47
N ASP A 181 17.34 -13.30 -0.83
CA ASP A 181 17.01 -13.64 -2.22
C ASP A 181 16.87 -12.37 -3.08
N GLU A 182 16.28 -11.32 -2.50
CA GLU A 182 16.16 -10.01 -3.15
C GLU A 182 17.52 -9.33 -3.34
N LEU A 183 18.43 -9.44 -2.36
CA LEU A 183 19.80 -8.95 -2.50
C LEU A 183 20.55 -9.67 -3.61
N LEU A 184 20.41 -11.00 -3.69
CA LEU A 184 21.07 -11.82 -4.72
C LEU A 184 20.46 -11.62 -6.12
N SER A 185 19.20 -11.19 -6.21
CA SER A 185 18.49 -10.97 -7.49
C SER A 185 19.08 -9.84 -8.33
N GLY A 186 19.86 -8.93 -7.74
CA GLY A 186 20.35 -7.72 -8.38
C GLY A 186 19.29 -6.67 -8.71
N LYS A 187 18.03 -6.90 -8.32
CA LYS A 187 16.91 -5.98 -8.57
C LYS A 187 17.08 -4.62 -7.88
N TYR A 188 17.79 -4.61 -6.75
CA TYR A 188 18.00 -3.44 -5.91
C TYR A 188 19.51 -3.13 -5.75
N PRO A 189 20.17 -2.52 -6.77
CA PRO A 189 21.64 -2.41 -6.81
C PRO A 189 22.25 -1.56 -5.69
N ASN A 190 21.47 -0.66 -5.08
CA ASN A 190 21.93 0.24 -4.01
C ASN A 190 21.57 -0.22 -2.60
N VAL A 191 20.94 -1.39 -2.46
CA VAL A 191 20.45 -1.93 -1.19
C VAL A 191 21.47 -2.89 -0.60
N LYS A 192 21.61 -2.86 0.72
CA LYS A 192 22.44 -3.76 1.52
C LYS A 192 21.57 -4.49 2.54
N SER A 193 22.11 -5.56 3.12
CA SER A 193 21.46 -6.23 4.26
C SER A 193 21.17 -5.22 5.38
N GLY A 194 19.97 -5.29 5.97
CA GLY A 194 19.47 -4.35 6.95
C GLY A 194 18.83 -3.08 6.38
N ASP A 195 18.74 -2.96 5.04
CA ASP A 195 17.99 -1.85 4.44
C ASP A 195 16.53 -2.20 4.25
N SER A 196 15.70 -1.16 4.26
CA SER A 196 14.28 -1.29 3.96
C SER A 196 13.98 -0.91 2.52
N ILE A 197 13.07 -1.67 1.90
CA ILE A 197 12.51 -1.43 0.57
C ILE A 197 11.00 -1.36 0.63
N GLY A 198 10.35 -0.81 -0.38
CA GLY A 198 8.89 -0.82 -0.50
C GLY A 198 8.36 -2.25 -0.64
N ARG A 199 7.45 -2.64 0.27
CA ARG A 199 6.82 -3.98 0.28
C ARG A 199 5.48 -3.98 -0.38
N TYR A 200 4.80 -2.86 -0.38
CA TYR A 200 3.44 -2.73 -0.89
C TYR A 200 3.16 -1.30 -1.38
N GLY A 201 2.10 -1.14 -2.19
CA GLY A 201 1.58 0.16 -2.60
C GLY A 201 2.54 0.98 -3.46
N VAL A 202 2.41 2.31 -3.35
CA VAL A 202 3.26 3.29 -4.04
C VAL A 202 4.72 3.14 -3.66
N GLU A 203 5.02 2.86 -2.38
CA GLU A 203 6.40 2.61 -1.91
C GLU A 203 7.09 1.52 -2.72
N LYS A 204 6.38 0.43 -3.07
CA LYS A 204 6.92 -0.67 -3.86
C LYS A 204 6.93 -0.37 -5.36
N SER A 205 5.82 0.13 -5.89
CA SER A 205 5.66 0.36 -7.33
C SER A 205 6.63 1.43 -7.85
N PHE A 206 6.98 2.41 -7.00
CA PHE A 206 7.87 3.51 -7.32
C PHE A 206 9.20 3.45 -6.57
N GLU A 207 9.58 2.29 -6.00
CA GLU A 207 10.85 2.09 -5.31
C GLU A 207 12.07 2.64 -6.07
N PRO A 208 12.25 2.42 -7.39
CA PRO A 208 13.42 2.91 -8.12
C PRO A 208 13.57 4.43 -8.12
N TYR A 209 12.48 5.17 -7.94
CA TYR A 209 12.47 6.62 -7.88
C TYR A 209 12.60 7.13 -6.44
N LEU A 210 11.87 6.52 -5.51
CA LEU A 210 11.87 6.91 -4.11
C LEU A 210 13.19 6.61 -3.40
N GLN A 211 13.88 5.55 -3.80
CA GLN A 211 15.15 5.17 -3.20
C GLN A 211 16.27 6.14 -3.62
N GLY A 212 16.94 6.75 -2.64
CA GLY A 212 18.11 7.59 -2.88
C GLY A 212 19.37 6.77 -3.17
N LYS A 213 20.45 7.46 -3.50
CA LYS A 213 21.77 6.87 -3.67
C LYS A 213 22.61 7.12 -2.42
N ARG A 214 23.19 6.06 -1.87
CA ARG A 214 24.04 6.15 -0.68
C ARG A 214 25.24 7.04 -0.91
N GLY A 215 25.58 7.81 0.09
CA GLY A 215 26.86 8.46 0.24
C GLY A 215 27.88 7.55 0.91
N GLY A 216 29.06 8.11 1.17
CA GLY A 216 30.14 7.42 1.87
C GLY A 216 31.07 8.40 2.55
N ARG A 217 31.58 8.00 3.69
CA ARG A 217 32.61 8.73 4.43
C ARG A 217 33.85 7.88 4.54
N GLN A 218 34.95 8.39 4.07
CA GLN A 218 36.27 7.83 4.26
C GLN A 218 36.85 8.41 5.53
N ILE A 219 37.03 7.57 6.54
CA ILE A 219 37.54 7.96 7.86
C ILE A 219 38.87 7.29 8.11
N GLU A 220 39.78 8.02 8.73
CA GLU A 220 41.01 7.49 9.30
C GLU A 220 40.73 7.05 10.73
N VAL A 221 41.11 5.83 11.08
CA VAL A 221 40.92 5.26 12.42
C VAL A 221 42.25 4.91 13.05
N ASP A 222 42.30 4.98 14.39
CA ASP A 222 43.45 4.50 15.17
C ASP A 222 43.47 2.96 15.24
N ALA A 223 44.47 2.42 15.95
CA ALA A 223 44.60 0.98 16.16
C ALA A 223 43.42 0.35 16.91
N ASN A 224 42.61 1.15 17.59
CA ASN A 224 41.42 0.75 18.37
C ASN A 224 40.13 1.03 17.57
N GLY A 225 40.22 1.42 16.29
CA GLY A 225 39.04 1.69 15.46
C GLY A 225 38.39 3.06 15.67
N ARG A 226 38.94 3.93 16.53
CA ARG A 226 38.40 5.27 16.82
C ARG A 226 38.69 6.20 15.64
N THR A 227 37.68 6.96 15.21
CA THR A 227 37.85 7.95 14.14
C THR A 227 38.80 9.07 14.58
N ILE A 228 39.96 9.16 13.91
CA ILE A 228 40.93 10.24 14.08
C ILE A 228 40.53 11.44 13.21
N LYS A 229 40.20 11.17 11.91
CA LYS A 229 39.94 12.23 10.95
C LYS A 229 39.01 11.74 9.85
N VAL A 230 38.16 12.64 9.35
CA VAL A 230 37.40 12.44 8.13
C VAL A 230 38.25 12.89 6.94
N LEU A 231 38.60 11.96 6.07
CA LEU A 231 39.45 12.21 4.90
C LEU A 231 38.63 12.73 3.71
N LYS A 232 37.48 12.11 3.46
CA LYS A 232 36.58 12.48 2.37
C LYS A 232 35.15 12.12 2.71
N THR A 233 34.20 12.99 2.34
CA THR A 233 32.76 12.71 2.39
C THR A 233 32.20 12.81 0.98
N VAL A 234 31.40 11.83 0.61
CA VAL A 234 30.53 11.86 -0.57
C VAL A 234 29.11 11.91 -0.01
N GLU A 235 28.44 13.02 -0.22
CA GLU A 235 27.09 13.20 0.29
C GLU A 235 26.11 12.22 -0.37
N PRO A 236 25.12 11.70 0.35
CA PRO A 236 24.06 10.88 -0.23
C PRO A 236 23.17 11.73 -1.12
N ILE A 237 22.62 11.12 -2.17
CA ILE A 237 21.65 11.75 -3.04
C ILE A 237 20.27 11.29 -2.63
N THR A 238 19.42 12.21 -2.21
CA THR A 238 18.01 11.94 -1.85
C THR A 238 17.25 11.34 -3.03
N GLY A 239 16.29 10.46 -2.74
CA GLY A 239 15.37 9.93 -3.75
C GLY A 239 14.50 11.03 -4.37
N LEU A 240 13.86 10.71 -5.49
CA LEU A 240 12.94 11.62 -6.17
C LEU A 240 11.59 11.64 -5.47
N ASP A 241 10.97 12.82 -5.43
CA ASP A 241 9.66 13.01 -4.81
C ASP A 241 8.55 12.56 -5.76
N LEU A 242 7.45 12.07 -5.19
CA LEU A 242 6.26 11.70 -5.95
C LEU A 242 5.14 12.68 -5.68
N LYS A 243 4.57 13.24 -6.75
CA LYS A 243 3.31 13.96 -6.69
C LYS A 243 2.18 13.02 -7.06
N LEU A 244 1.35 12.68 -6.07
CA LEU A 244 0.17 11.84 -6.28
C LEU A 244 -0.98 12.66 -6.89
N THR A 245 -2.02 11.95 -7.32
CA THR A 245 -3.29 12.54 -7.78
C THR A 245 -4.32 12.62 -6.66
N ILE A 246 -4.04 11.99 -5.52
CA ILE A 246 -4.92 11.95 -4.34
C ILE A 246 -5.16 13.34 -3.78
N ASP A 247 -6.38 13.62 -3.41
CA ASP A 247 -6.80 14.75 -2.60
C ASP A 247 -6.85 14.31 -1.13
N LEU A 248 -5.95 14.83 -0.31
CA LEU A 248 -5.80 14.40 1.09
C LEU A 248 -7.09 14.65 1.90
N ASP A 249 -7.73 15.78 1.70
CA ASP A 249 -8.92 16.15 2.49
C ASP A 249 -10.10 15.23 2.16
N LEU A 250 -10.29 14.89 0.89
CA LEU A 250 -11.27 13.89 0.46
C LEU A 250 -10.93 12.49 0.96
N GLN A 251 -9.67 12.10 0.92
CA GLN A 251 -9.20 10.81 1.41
C GLN A 251 -9.49 10.65 2.91
N GLN A 252 -9.20 11.70 3.70
CA GLN A 252 -9.49 11.70 5.14
C GLN A 252 -10.99 11.59 5.42
N THR A 253 -11.83 12.32 4.67
CA THR A 253 -13.28 12.23 4.80
C THR A 253 -13.78 10.84 4.46
N ALA A 254 -13.31 10.23 3.36
CA ALA A 254 -13.69 8.87 2.98
C ALA A 254 -13.34 7.86 4.07
N GLU A 255 -12.12 7.92 4.62
CA GLU A 255 -11.69 6.97 5.65
C GLU A 255 -12.40 7.20 7.00
N LYS A 256 -12.67 8.44 7.36
CA LYS A 256 -13.48 8.76 8.53
C LYS A 256 -14.90 8.18 8.43
N MET A 257 -15.53 8.27 7.26
CA MET A 257 -16.86 7.69 7.04
C MET A 257 -16.84 6.15 6.94
N LEU A 258 -15.66 5.54 6.77
CA LEU A 258 -15.44 4.10 6.80
C LEU A 258 -14.97 3.57 8.16
N GLU A 259 -14.81 4.41 9.19
CA GLU A 259 -14.11 4.05 10.45
C GLU A 259 -14.64 2.77 11.10
N ASP A 260 -15.96 2.60 11.18
CA ASP A 260 -16.61 1.42 11.78
C ASP A 260 -17.17 0.46 10.71
N LYS A 261 -16.72 0.57 9.48
CA LYS A 261 -17.22 -0.21 8.35
C LYS A 261 -16.11 -1.01 7.69
N HIS A 262 -16.49 -2.05 6.99
CA HIS A 262 -15.62 -2.79 6.08
C HIS A 262 -15.98 -2.42 4.65
N GLY A 263 -15.02 -2.06 3.83
CA GLY A 263 -15.35 -1.71 2.46
C GLY A 263 -14.27 -0.91 1.74
N ALA A 264 -14.66 -0.26 0.65
CA ALA A 264 -13.77 0.58 -0.15
C ALA A 264 -14.51 1.76 -0.78
N VAL A 265 -13.79 2.86 -0.92
CA VAL A 265 -14.20 4.05 -1.67
C VAL A 265 -13.14 4.38 -2.71
N VAL A 266 -13.56 4.54 -3.95
CA VAL A 266 -12.72 5.00 -5.05
C VAL A 266 -13.39 6.21 -5.69
N ALA A 267 -12.67 7.34 -5.77
CA ALA A 267 -13.10 8.51 -6.51
C ALA A 267 -12.09 8.84 -7.61
N LEU A 268 -12.59 9.16 -8.80
CA LEU A 268 -11.79 9.46 -9.99
C LEU A 268 -12.22 10.80 -10.61
N ASP A 269 -11.27 11.50 -11.21
CA ASP A 269 -11.60 12.49 -12.24
C ASP A 269 -12.00 11.74 -13.52
N PRO A 270 -13.24 11.89 -14.00
CA PRO A 270 -13.74 11.15 -15.17
C PRO A 270 -13.09 11.56 -16.48
N ASN A 271 -12.38 12.69 -16.55
CA ASN A 271 -11.78 13.23 -17.76
C ASN A 271 -10.28 12.93 -17.89
N THR A 272 -9.63 12.48 -16.83
CA THR A 272 -8.20 12.16 -16.81
C THR A 272 -7.89 10.76 -16.28
N GLY A 273 -8.81 10.18 -15.50
CA GLY A 273 -8.56 8.94 -14.75
C GLY A 273 -7.73 9.15 -13.47
N ASP A 274 -7.49 10.41 -13.05
CA ASP A 274 -6.79 10.68 -11.80
C ASP A 274 -7.56 10.15 -10.62
N VAL A 275 -6.88 9.35 -9.80
CA VAL A 275 -7.45 8.81 -8.57
C VAL A 275 -7.41 9.88 -7.50
N LEU A 276 -8.58 10.40 -7.13
CA LEU A 276 -8.74 11.43 -6.11
C LEU A 276 -8.83 10.83 -4.70
N VAL A 277 -9.45 9.65 -4.60
CA VAL A 277 -9.59 8.88 -3.36
C VAL A 277 -9.41 7.40 -3.66
N MET A 278 -8.65 6.71 -2.82
CA MET A 278 -8.59 5.25 -2.77
C MET A 278 -8.49 4.78 -1.32
N ALA A 279 -9.64 4.66 -0.69
CA ALA A 279 -9.77 4.21 0.69
C ALA A 279 -10.19 2.74 0.75
N SER A 280 -9.62 2.01 1.70
CA SER A 280 -9.98 0.62 2.02
C SER A 280 -9.99 0.43 3.53
N ALA A 281 -11.07 -0.09 4.08
CA ALA A 281 -11.24 -0.27 5.51
C ALA A 281 -11.54 -1.74 5.89
N PRO A 282 -11.02 -2.17 7.06
CA PRO A 282 -10.14 -1.44 7.95
C PRO A 282 -8.75 -1.21 7.36
N GLY A 283 -8.07 -0.14 7.78
CA GLY A 283 -6.68 0.16 7.43
C GLY A 283 -5.72 -0.26 8.54
N PHE A 284 -4.43 0.02 8.35
CA PHE A 284 -3.36 -0.26 9.31
C PHE A 284 -2.41 0.94 9.43
N ASP A 285 -1.70 1.08 10.56
CA ASP A 285 -0.67 2.12 10.71
C ASP A 285 0.63 1.67 10.03
N GLN A 286 1.05 2.39 8.99
CA GLN A 286 2.27 2.07 8.25
C GLN A 286 3.53 2.26 9.12
N ASN A 287 3.49 3.15 10.12
CA ASN A 287 4.63 3.37 11.01
C ASN A 287 4.95 2.14 11.85
N ASP A 288 3.98 1.23 12.07
CA ASP A 288 4.23 -0.05 12.76
C ASP A 288 5.19 -0.98 12.00
N PHE A 289 5.39 -0.76 10.71
CA PHE A 289 6.28 -1.56 9.86
C PHE A 289 7.69 -0.98 9.77
N VAL A 290 7.86 0.27 10.14
CA VAL A 290 9.16 0.95 10.10
C VAL A 290 10.08 0.36 11.16
N GLY A 291 11.24 -0.16 10.74
CA GLY A 291 12.16 -0.87 11.64
C GLY A 291 11.76 -2.30 11.98
N GLY A 292 10.65 -2.81 11.39
CA GLY A 292 10.15 -4.17 11.60
C GLY A 292 8.92 -4.22 12.51
N ILE A 293 7.91 -4.96 12.08
CA ILE A 293 6.66 -5.08 12.84
C ILE A 293 6.79 -6.10 13.99
N ASN A 294 6.27 -5.74 15.16
CA ASN A 294 6.19 -6.66 16.30
C ASN A 294 5.30 -7.88 15.97
N SER A 295 5.77 -9.09 16.34
CA SER A 295 5.07 -10.35 16.07
C SER A 295 3.64 -10.40 16.61
N LYS A 296 3.35 -9.75 17.75
CA LYS A 296 2.00 -9.69 18.32
C LYS A 296 1.07 -8.82 17.46
N LYS A 297 1.54 -7.64 17.01
CA LYS A 297 0.79 -6.76 16.09
C LYS A 297 0.56 -7.45 14.74
N TRP A 298 1.59 -8.11 14.20
CA TRP A 298 1.48 -8.86 12.94
C TRP A 298 0.42 -9.96 13.03
N LYS A 299 0.45 -10.78 14.09
CA LYS A 299 -0.57 -11.81 14.31
C LYS A 299 -1.97 -11.22 14.42
N ALA A 300 -2.14 -10.10 15.11
CA ALA A 300 -3.42 -9.41 15.22
C ALA A 300 -3.95 -8.98 13.84
N LEU A 301 -3.12 -8.31 13.02
CA LEU A 301 -3.49 -7.91 11.67
C LEU A 301 -3.88 -9.10 10.77
N MET A 302 -3.14 -10.20 10.86
CA MET A 302 -3.39 -11.39 10.02
C MET A 302 -4.60 -12.23 10.46
N SER A 303 -4.96 -12.19 11.74
CA SER A 303 -6.12 -12.91 12.28
C SER A 303 -7.42 -12.10 12.26
N ASP A 304 -7.35 -10.82 11.93
CA ASP A 304 -8.52 -9.95 11.86
C ASP A 304 -9.43 -10.35 10.68
N ARG A 305 -10.70 -10.62 11.00
CA ARG A 305 -11.72 -10.98 9.99
C ARG A 305 -12.00 -9.85 9.01
N GLY A 306 -11.77 -8.59 9.39
CA GLY A 306 -11.88 -7.41 8.54
C GLY A 306 -10.81 -7.35 7.46
N LYS A 307 -9.74 -8.18 7.55
CA LYS A 307 -8.63 -8.29 6.60
C LYS A 307 -7.96 -6.94 6.32
N PRO A 308 -7.40 -6.28 7.34
CA PRO A 308 -6.83 -4.93 7.21
C PRO A 308 -5.65 -4.85 6.23
N MET A 309 -4.99 -5.96 5.91
CA MET A 309 -3.90 -5.99 4.93
C MET A 309 -4.37 -6.09 3.48
N THR A 310 -5.68 -6.26 3.23
CA THR A 310 -6.24 -6.41 1.89
C THR A 310 -6.71 -5.06 1.37
N ASN A 311 -6.17 -4.62 0.23
CA ASN A 311 -6.69 -3.45 -0.48
C ASN A 311 -8.01 -3.80 -1.19
N LYS A 312 -9.13 -3.58 -0.51
CA LYS A 312 -10.45 -3.92 -1.06
C LYS A 312 -10.81 -3.13 -2.31
N ALA A 313 -10.20 -1.97 -2.54
CA ALA A 313 -10.46 -1.14 -3.71
C ALA A 313 -10.05 -1.85 -5.03
N ILE A 314 -8.96 -2.65 -5.00
CA ILE A 314 -8.40 -3.30 -6.20
C ILE A 314 -8.29 -4.82 -6.08
N GLN A 315 -8.35 -5.38 -4.87
CA GLN A 315 -8.22 -6.83 -4.60
C GLN A 315 -9.54 -7.47 -4.20
N GLY A 316 -10.48 -6.68 -3.66
CA GLY A 316 -11.81 -7.16 -3.30
C GLY A 316 -12.64 -7.43 -4.55
N GLU A 317 -13.16 -8.65 -4.69
CA GLU A 317 -13.99 -9.09 -5.81
C GLU A 317 -15.40 -9.39 -5.29
N TYR A 318 -16.39 -8.59 -5.72
CA TYR A 318 -17.76 -8.65 -5.19
C TYR A 318 -18.79 -8.69 -6.32
N PRO A 319 -19.96 -9.31 -6.12
CA PRO A 319 -21.06 -9.20 -7.08
C PRO A 319 -21.46 -7.73 -7.25
N PRO A 320 -21.55 -7.23 -8.49
CA PRO A 320 -21.89 -5.82 -8.76
C PRO A 320 -23.35 -5.46 -8.43
N ALA A 321 -24.21 -6.46 -8.30
CA ALA A 321 -25.64 -6.29 -8.03
C ALA A 321 -26.30 -5.32 -9.06
N SER A 322 -27.27 -4.56 -8.63
CA SER A 322 -28.04 -3.65 -9.50
C SER A 322 -27.21 -2.58 -10.23
N THR A 323 -25.92 -2.41 -9.92
CA THR A 323 -25.03 -1.53 -10.70
C THR A 323 -24.75 -2.12 -12.08
N TYR A 324 -24.78 -3.45 -12.23
CA TYR A 324 -24.61 -4.15 -13.50
C TYR A 324 -25.77 -3.90 -14.50
N LYS A 325 -26.95 -3.48 -14.02
CA LYS A 325 -28.11 -3.13 -14.86
C LYS A 325 -27.79 -2.05 -15.89
N ILE A 326 -26.81 -1.20 -15.61
CA ILE A 326 -26.30 -0.23 -16.58
C ILE A 326 -25.73 -0.96 -17.81
N ILE A 327 -24.92 -2.00 -17.58
CA ILE A 327 -24.31 -2.82 -18.65
C ILE A 327 -25.40 -3.60 -19.41
N THR A 328 -26.37 -4.16 -18.69
CA THR A 328 -27.51 -4.86 -19.31
C THR A 328 -28.33 -3.90 -20.19
N SER A 329 -28.50 -2.63 -19.75
CA SER A 329 -29.15 -1.60 -20.55
C SER A 329 -28.37 -1.27 -21.82
N ILE A 330 -27.03 -1.10 -21.68
CA ILE A 330 -26.16 -0.87 -22.86
C ILE A 330 -26.32 -2.00 -23.84
N ALA A 331 -26.16 -3.25 -23.40
CA ALA A 331 -26.26 -4.42 -24.26
C ALA A 331 -27.62 -4.52 -24.97
N ALA A 332 -28.70 -4.36 -24.21
CA ALA A 332 -30.06 -4.50 -24.76
C ALA A 332 -30.42 -3.38 -25.77
N LEU A 333 -29.95 -2.14 -25.53
CA LEU A 333 -30.18 -1.01 -26.44
C LEU A 333 -29.33 -1.13 -27.73
N GLU A 334 -28.05 -1.50 -27.60
CA GLU A 334 -27.14 -1.63 -28.76
C GLU A 334 -27.47 -2.83 -29.64
N GLU A 335 -27.89 -3.94 -29.06
CA GLU A 335 -28.36 -5.13 -29.81
C GLU A 335 -29.83 -4.95 -30.32
N LYS A 336 -30.45 -3.79 -30.00
CA LYS A 336 -31.84 -3.45 -30.39
C LYS A 336 -32.91 -4.41 -29.87
N GLU A 337 -32.62 -5.11 -28.78
CA GLU A 337 -33.60 -5.95 -28.08
C GLU A 337 -34.64 -5.13 -27.31
N ILE A 338 -34.28 -3.88 -27.00
CA ILE A 338 -35.15 -2.84 -26.43
C ILE A 338 -34.85 -1.49 -27.08
N ASP A 339 -35.79 -0.57 -26.96
CA ASP A 339 -35.65 0.84 -27.31
C ASP A 339 -36.24 1.74 -26.20
N ILE A 340 -36.24 3.06 -26.41
CA ILE A 340 -36.76 4.04 -25.44
C ILE A 340 -38.27 3.89 -25.17
N HIS A 341 -39.03 3.30 -26.08
CA HIS A 341 -40.46 3.08 -26.00
C HIS A 341 -40.83 1.72 -25.41
N THR A 342 -39.86 0.82 -25.33
CA THR A 342 -40.06 -0.52 -24.78
C THR A 342 -40.41 -0.42 -23.29
N THR A 343 -41.58 -0.97 -22.93
CA THR A 343 -42.08 -1.06 -21.57
C THR A 343 -42.22 -2.50 -21.10
N ALA A 344 -42.03 -2.73 -19.80
CA ALA A 344 -42.30 -4.00 -19.15
C ALA A 344 -43.21 -3.80 -17.95
N PHE A 345 -44.23 -4.68 -17.79
CA PHE A 345 -45.07 -4.68 -16.61
C PHE A 345 -44.40 -5.45 -15.46
N CYS A 346 -44.22 -4.81 -14.32
CA CYS A 346 -43.65 -5.38 -13.12
C CYS A 346 -44.70 -5.58 -12.03
N PRO A 347 -45.22 -6.79 -11.81
CA PRO A 347 -46.15 -7.10 -10.73
C PRO A 347 -45.43 -7.41 -9.39
N GLY A 348 -44.11 -7.17 -9.29
CA GLY A 348 -43.28 -7.55 -8.13
C GLY A 348 -42.56 -8.89 -8.30
N PHE A 349 -42.79 -9.63 -9.36
CA PHE A 349 -42.12 -10.89 -9.65
C PHE A 349 -42.14 -11.21 -11.14
N PHE A 350 -41.26 -12.15 -11.57
CA PHE A 350 -41.19 -12.71 -12.91
C PHE A 350 -41.16 -14.24 -12.81
N ARG A 351 -42.06 -14.91 -13.51
CA ARG A 351 -42.09 -16.38 -13.59
C ARG A 351 -41.30 -16.85 -14.79
N TYR A 352 -40.36 -17.75 -14.58
CA TYR A 352 -39.56 -18.36 -15.63
C TYR A 352 -39.43 -19.88 -15.38
N GLY A 353 -40.05 -20.67 -16.22
CA GLY A 353 -40.20 -22.09 -15.96
C GLY A 353 -40.89 -22.36 -14.62
N ASN A 354 -40.28 -23.21 -13.82
CA ASN A 354 -40.79 -23.58 -12.48
C ASN A 354 -40.30 -22.63 -11.36
N ARG A 355 -39.58 -21.53 -11.70
CA ARG A 355 -39.01 -20.60 -10.73
C ARG A 355 -39.72 -19.26 -10.77
N VAL A 356 -39.78 -18.62 -9.58
CA VAL A 356 -40.27 -17.26 -9.43
C VAL A 356 -39.09 -16.39 -9.03
N TYR A 357 -38.74 -15.40 -9.87
CA TYR A 357 -37.74 -14.38 -9.64
C TYR A 357 -38.45 -13.14 -9.09
N ARG A 358 -38.07 -12.67 -7.90
CA ARG A 358 -38.75 -11.56 -7.22
C ARG A 358 -38.09 -10.24 -7.60
N CYS A 359 -38.91 -9.17 -7.64
CA CYS A 359 -38.42 -7.81 -7.63
C CYS A 359 -38.16 -7.36 -6.19
N TRP A 360 -37.24 -6.43 -6.00
CA TRP A 360 -37.03 -5.85 -4.67
C TRP A 360 -38.29 -5.16 -4.15
N ASN A 361 -39.04 -4.46 -5.02
CA ASN A 361 -40.37 -3.94 -4.71
C ASN A 361 -41.43 -5.05 -4.86
N LYS A 362 -41.94 -5.55 -3.73
CA LYS A 362 -42.92 -6.63 -3.67
C LYS A 362 -44.26 -6.25 -4.29
N ASN A 363 -44.62 -4.94 -4.24
CA ASN A 363 -45.88 -4.42 -4.77
C ASN A 363 -45.81 -4.18 -6.29
N GLY A 364 -44.63 -4.39 -6.89
CA GLY A 364 -44.35 -4.11 -8.27
C GLY A 364 -44.13 -2.63 -8.59
N HIS A 365 -43.68 -2.37 -9.82
CA HIS A 365 -43.43 -1.02 -10.33
C HIS A 365 -44.50 -0.58 -11.36
N GLY A 366 -45.40 -1.50 -11.75
CA GLY A 366 -46.31 -1.28 -12.88
C GLY A 366 -45.56 -1.30 -14.21
N ASN A 367 -46.04 -0.54 -15.18
CA ASN A 367 -45.34 -0.37 -16.45
C ASN A 367 -44.15 0.54 -16.30
N VAL A 368 -42.96 0.07 -16.68
CA VAL A 368 -41.71 0.82 -16.63
C VAL A 368 -41.00 0.78 -17.97
N SER A 369 -40.53 1.93 -18.45
CA SER A 369 -39.58 2.08 -19.53
C SER A 369 -38.14 1.79 -19.08
N VAL A 370 -37.18 1.75 -20.01
CA VAL A 370 -35.77 1.57 -19.67
C VAL A 370 -35.26 2.66 -18.70
N ILE A 371 -35.66 3.93 -18.89
CA ILE A 371 -35.28 5.05 -18.01
C ILE A 371 -35.83 4.83 -16.60
N GLU A 372 -37.13 4.50 -16.49
CA GLU A 372 -37.77 4.24 -15.18
C GLU A 372 -37.22 2.97 -14.54
N ALA A 373 -36.86 1.95 -15.31
CA ALA A 373 -36.25 0.72 -14.82
C ALA A 373 -34.84 0.97 -14.22
N VAL A 374 -34.03 1.86 -14.82
CA VAL A 374 -32.78 2.33 -14.22
C VAL A 374 -33.06 3.11 -12.93
N THR A 375 -33.96 4.11 -12.99
CA THR A 375 -34.32 5.02 -11.90
C THR A 375 -34.79 4.26 -10.65
N GLN A 376 -35.74 3.35 -10.84
CA GLN A 376 -36.40 2.58 -9.77
C GLN A 376 -35.73 1.22 -9.54
N SER A 377 -34.66 0.90 -10.26
CA SER A 377 -33.95 -0.37 -10.16
C SER A 377 -34.84 -1.62 -10.34
N CYS A 378 -35.77 -1.62 -11.30
CA CYS A 378 -36.75 -2.69 -11.49
C CYS A 378 -36.09 -4.01 -11.97
N ASP A 379 -36.08 -5.05 -11.13
CA ASP A 379 -35.47 -6.35 -11.47
C ASP A 379 -36.23 -7.05 -12.61
N VAL A 380 -37.56 -6.96 -12.62
CA VAL A 380 -38.41 -7.64 -13.61
C VAL A 380 -38.13 -7.15 -15.04
N PHE A 381 -37.89 -5.85 -15.22
CA PHE A 381 -37.46 -5.31 -16.52
C PHE A 381 -36.16 -5.96 -16.97
N TYR A 382 -35.17 -6.06 -16.07
CA TYR A 382 -33.85 -6.59 -16.38
C TYR A 382 -33.83 -8.12 -16.53
N TYR A 383 -34.72 -8.86 -15.88
CA TYR A 383 -34.90 -10.28 -16.18
C TYR A 383 -35.33 -10.49 -17.62
N GLN A 384 -36.30 -9.70 -18.11
CA GLN A 384 -36.79 -9.79 -19.48
C GLN A 384 -35.75 -9.31 -20.48
N ALA A 385 -35.07 -8.20 -20.22
CA ALA A 385 -34.01 -7.70 -21.09
C ALA A 385 -32.84 -8.68 -21.19
N GLY A 386 -32.38 -9.22 -20.05
CA GLY A 386 -31.28 -10.17 -19.99
C GLY A 386 -31.59 -11.51 -20.68
N ASP A 387 -32.83 -12.00 -20.56
CA ASP A 387 -33.25 -13.22 -21.25
C ASP A 387 -33.20 -13.06 -22.78
N LYS A 388 -33.54 -11.87 -23.30
CA LYS A 388 -33.46 -11.56 -24.75
C LYS A 388 -31.99 -11.46 -25.19
N VAL A 389 -31.15 -10.76 -24.46
CA VAL A 389 -29.75 -10.50 -24.81
C VAL A 389 -28.88 -11.77 -24.72
N GLY A 390 -29.08 -12.58 -23.67
CA GLY A 390 -28.29 -13.79 -23.44
C GLY A 390 -26.92 -13.51 -22.76
N VAL A 391 -26.40 -14.54 -22.08
CA VAL A 391 -25.20 -14.42 -21.23
C VAL A 391 -23.94 -14.05 -22.00
N ASP A 392 -23.69 -14.63 -23.15
CA ASP A 392 -22.45 -14.40 -23.91
C ASP A 392 -22.39 -12.98 -24.47
N THR A 393 -23.55 -12.44 -24.90
CA THR A 393 -23.68 -11.03 -25.32
C THR A 393 -23.50 -10.10 -24.12
N LEU A 394 -24.15 -10.38 -22.98
CA LEU A 394 -23.91 -9.60 -21.72
C LEU A 394 -22.45 -9.58 -21.35
N ALA A 395 -21.76 -10.72 -21.41
CA ALA A 395 -20.33 -10.82 -21.13
C ALA A 395 -19.47 -10.00 -22.10
N LYS A 396 -19.79 -10.03 -23.42
CA LYS A 396 -19.12 -9.20 -24.45
C LYS A 396 -19.19 -7.71 -24.08
N TYR A 397 -20.37 -7.22 -23.72
CA TYR A 397 -20.57 -5.82 -23.35
C TYR A 397 -19.89 -5.48 -22.01
N ALA A 398 -19.97 -6.36 -21.02
CA ALA A 398 -19.29 -6.16 -19.74
C ALA A 398 -17.77 -6.07 -19.90
N MET A 399 -17.16 -6.94 -20.71
CA MET A 399 -15.73 -6.89 -21.02
C MET A 399 -15.38 -5.62 -21.82
N GLY A 400 -16.23 -5.19 -22.74
CA GLY A 400 -16.09 -3.92 -23.46
C GLY A 400 -16.17 -2.70 -22.53
N CYS A 401 -16.93 -2.78 -21.45
CA CYS A 401 -17.01 -1.78 -20.40
C CYS A 401 -15.81 -1.79 -19.43
N GLY A 402 -14.81 -2.62 -19.66
CA GLY A 402 -13.60 -2.65 -18.85
C GLY A 402 -13.58 -3.70 -17.74
N LEU A 403 -14.63 -4.52 -17.60
CA LEU A 403 -14.68 -5.60 -16.61
C LEU A 403 -13.91 -6.85 -17.07
N ASN A 404 -13.67 -7.80 -16.15
CA ASN A 404 -12.89 -9.04 -16.37
C ASN A 404 -11.45 -8.81 -16.84
N LYS A 405 -10.91 -7.62 -16.64
CA LYS A 405 -9.50 -7.26 -16.88
C LYS A 405 -9.01 -6.31 -15.81
N LYS A 406 -7.71 -6.24 -15.60
CA LYS A 406 -7.10 -5.23 -14.71
C LYS A 406 -7.33 -3.85 -15.31
N THR A 407 -7.57 -2.85 -14.46
CA THR A 407 -7.72 -1.45 -14.90
C THR A 407 -6.39 -0.84 -15.32
N GLY A 408 -5.28 -1.44 -14.84
CA GLY A 408 -3.92 -0.99 -15.12
C GLY A 408 -3.44 0.09 -14.16
N VAL A 409 -4.11 0.28 -13.02
CA VAL A 409 -3.57 1.06 -11.92
C VAL A 409 -2.18 0.53 -11.56
N LEU A 410 -1.20 1.44 -11.42
CA LEU A 410 0.20 1.06 -11.19
C LEU A 410 0.44 0.56 -9.75
N LEU A 411 -0.38 -0.39 -9.30
CA LEU A 411 -0.25 -1.09 -8.03
C LEU A 411 -0.23 -2.60 -8.27
N GLU A 412 0.48 -3.31 -7.40
CA GLU A 412 0.53 -4.77 -7.48
C GLU A 412 -0.77 -5.41 -6.98
N ASP A 413 -0.93 -6.69 -7.32
CA ASP A 413 -2.02 -7.55 -6.87
C ASP A 413 -3.44 -7.11 -7.26
N GLU A 414 -3.57 -6.20 -8.24
CA GLU A 414 -4.87 -5.85 -8.80
C GLU A 414 -5.57 -7.11 -9.34
N ARG A 415 -6.84 -7.30 -8.95
CA ARG A 415 -7.69 -8.40 -9.40
C ARG A 415 -8.47 -7.99 -10.65
N LYS A 416 -8.75 -8.98 -11.49
CA LYS A 416 -9.46 -8.75 -12.77
C LYS A 416 -10.98 -8.91 -12.69
N GLY A 417 -11.49 -9.42 -11.55
CA GLY A 417 -12.88 -9.84 -11.46
C GLY A 417 -13.18 -11.10 -12.26
N LEU A 418 -14.45 -11.38 -12.40
CA LEU A 418 -14.98 -12.49 -13.19
C LEU A 418 -16.27 -12.06 -13.88
N ILE A 419 -16.33 -12.19 -15.19
CA ILE A 419 -17.56 -12.11 -15.97
C ILE A 419 -17.76 -13.48 -16.63
N PRO A 420 -18.82 -14.21 -16.27
CA PRO A 420 -19.06 -15.55 -16.74
C PRO A 420 -19.54 -15.56 -18.20
N THR A 421 -19.15 -16.61 -18.92
CA THR A 421 -19.69 -16.96 -20.25
C THR A 421 -20.22 -18.39 -20.22
N SER A 422 -20.99 -18.78 -21.21
CA SER A 422 -21.41 -20.18 -21.36
C SER A 422 -20.21 -21.14 -21.44
N LEU A 423 -19.16 -20.72 -22.14
CA LEU A 423 -17.91 -21.49 -22.26
C LEU A 423 -17.14 -21.56 -20.93
N TRP A 424 -17.09 -20.44 -20.14
CA TRP A 424 -16.47 -20.44 -18.81
C TRP A 424 -17.13 -21.46 -17.88
N LYS A 425 -18.47 -21.49 -17.84
CA LYS A 425 -19.20 -22.44 -17.02
C LYS A 425 -18.91 -23.89 -17.42
N LYS A 426 -18.97 -24.18 -18.73
CA LYS A 426 -18.64 -25.50 -19.27
C LYS A 426 -17.23 -25.95 -18.89
N LYS A 427 -16.23 -25.05 -18.98
CA LYS A 427 -14.84 -25.34 -18.59
C LYS A 427 -14.67 -25.54 -17.08
N ARG A 428 -15.37 -24.75 -16.27
CA ARG A 428 -15.19 -24.72 -14.80
C ARG A 428 -15.92 -25.84 -14.10
N PHE A 429 -17.17 -26.15 -14.54
CA PHE A 429 -18.08 -27.07 -13.87
C PHE A 429 -18.45 -28.30 -14.72
N ASN A 430 -18.03 -28.35 -15.98
CA ASN A 430 -18.44 -29.34 -16.96
C ASN A 430 -19.95 -29.38 -17.21
N GLU A 431 -20.64 -28.26 -17.04
CA GLU A 431 -22.08 -28.09 -17.17
C GLU A 431 -22.43 -27.09 -18.26
N ALA A 432 -23.56 -27.30 -18.95
CA ALA A 432 -24.11 -26.31 -19.86
C ALA A 432 -24.67 -25.10 -19.11
N TRP A 433 -24.72 -23.97 -19.79
CA TRP A 433 -25.36 -22.75 -19.25
C TRP A 433 -26.89 -22.94 -19.27
N HIS A 434 -27.54 -22.65 -18.14
CA HIS A 434 -29.01 -22.65 -18.09
C HIS A 434 -29.53 -21.21 -18.24
N ARG A 435 -30.52 -21.02 -19.13
CA ARG A 435 -31.11 -19.67 -19.41
C ARG A 435 -31.56 -18.93 -18.14
N GLY A 436 -32.09 -19.65 -17.14
CA GLY A 436 -32.46 -19.06 -15.86
C GLY A 436 -31.30 -18.41 -15.07
N GLU A 437 -30.04 -18.82 -15.30
CA GLU A 437 -28.87 -18.19 -14.69
C GLU A 437 -28.60 -16.82 -15.31
N THR A 438 -28.94 -16.62 -16.59
CA THR A 438 -28.82 -15.32 -17.27
C THR A 438 -29.66 -14.24 -16.58
N LEU A 439 -30.81 -14.61 -16.02
CA LEU A 439 -31.65 -13.66 -15.27
C LEU A 439 -30.91 -13.10 -14.04
N SER A 440 -30.18 -13.95 -13.32
CA SER A 440 -29.36 -13.50 -12.17
C SER A 440 -28.18 -12.64 -12.64
N ILE A 441 -27.49 -13.03 -13.71
CA ILE A 441 -26.39 -12.26 -14.30
C ILE A 441 -26.88 -10.87 -14.75
N ALA A 442 -28.03 -10.78 -15.39
CA ALA A 442 -28.58 -9.52 -15.90
C ALA A 442 -28.81 -8.45 -14.82
N ILE A 443 -28.91 -8.84 -13.56
CA ILE A 443 -29.00 -7.95 -12.39
C ILE A 443 -27.74 -7.92 -11.55
N GLY A 444 -26.62 -8.47 -12.07
CA GLY A 444 -25.29 -8.46 -11.42
C GLY A 444 -25.18 -9.39 -10.21
N GLN A 445 -25.91 -10.50 -10.24
CA GLN A 445 -25.87 -11.55 -9.22
C GLN A 445 -25.33 -12.86 -9.86
N GLY A 446 -25.13 -13.87 -9.05
CA GLY A 446 -24.61 -15.16 -9.51
C GLY A 446 -23.09 -15.21 -9.54
N TYR A 447 -22.48 -15.37 -10.74
CA TYR A 447 -21.03 -15.54 -10.86
C TYR A 447 -20.28 -14.24 -11.18
N ASP A 448 -20.98 -13.11 -11.42
CA ASP A 448 -20.34 -11.82 -11.68
C ASP A 448 -19.54 -11.36 -10.48
N LEU A 449 -18.25 -11.03 -10.68
CA LEU A 449 -17.39 -10.43 -9.66
C LEU A 449 -16.63 -9.24 -10.27
N VAL A 450 -16.64 -8.12 -9.54
CA VAL A 450 -15.97 -6.88 -9.94
C VAL A 450 -15.23 -6.25 -8.75
N THR A 451 -14.26 -5.39 -9.04
CA THR A 451 -13.60 -4.59 -8.01
C THR A 451 -14.20 -3.18 -7.94
N PRO A 452 -14.13 -2.50 -6.78
CA PRO A 452 -14.55 -1.09 -6.66
C PRO A 452 -13.84 -0.16 -7.66
N MET A 453 -12.57 -0.40 -7.96
CA MET A 453 -11.81 0.36 -8.97
C MET A 453 -12.40 0.18 -10.37
N GLN A 454 -12.74 -1.04 -10.76
CA GLN A 454 -13.40 -1.30 -12.06
C GLN A 454 -14.73 -0.54 -12.15
N MET A 455 -15.52 -0.54 -11.09
CA MET A 455 -16.81 0.16 -11.08
C MET A 455 -16.65 1.68 -11.10
N ALA A 456 -15.59 2.22 -10.47
CA ALA A 456 -15.25 3.65 -10.57
C ALA A 456 -14.87 4.06 -11.99
N VAL A 457 -13.99 3.28 -12.66
CA VAL A 457 -13.61 3.50 -14.07
C VAL A 457 -14.81 3.41 -14.99
N PHE A 458 -15.66 2.42 -14.77
CA PHE A 458 -16.86 2.22 -15.57
C PHE A 458 -17.86 3.39 -15.45
N ILE A 459 -18.18 3.82 -14.22
CA ILE A 459 -19.14 4.91 -14.02
C ILE A 459 -18.57 6.26 -14.48
N ALA A 460 -17.26 6.47 -14.34
CA ALA A 460 -16.56 7.62 -14.89
C ALA A 460 -16.72 7.69 -16.43
N ALA A 461 -16.54 6.55 -17.10
CA ALA A 461 -16.73 6.46 -18.55
C ALA A 461 -18.19 6.69 -18.98
N VAL A 462 -19.17 6.22 -18.21
CA VAL A 462 -20.58 6.55 -18.48
C VAL A 462 -20.82 8.05 -18.38
N GLY A 463 -20.25 8.71 -17.39
CA GLY A 463 -20.39 10.15 -17.17
C GLY A 463 -19.74 11.00 -18.26
N ASN A 464 -18.53 10.66 -18.71
CA ASN A 464 -17.73 11.45 -19.66
C ASN A 464 -18.08 11.21 -21.14
N GLY A 465 -19.15 10.47 -21.44
CA GLY A 465 -19.55 10.18 -22.82
C GLY A 465 -18.87 8.98 -23.46
N GLY A 466 -18.30 8.08 -22.66
CA GLY A 466 -17.87 6.75 -23.06
C GLY A 466 -16.35 6.51 -23.11
N THR A 467 -15.52 7.44 -22.71
CA THR A 467 -14.05 7.27 -22.72
C THR A 467 -13.56 6.56 -21.46
N LEU A 468 -12.84 5.44 -21.65
CA LEU A 468 -12.21 4.70 -20.57
C LEU A 468 -10.78 5.19 -20.38
N TYR A 469 -10.48 5.78 -19.22
CA TYR A 469 -9.14 6.18 -18.81
C TYR A 469 -8.51 5.14 -17.91
N LYS A 470 -7.18 5.01 -17.99
CA LYS A 470 -6.38 4.24 -17.04
C LYS A 470 -6.29 4.99 -15.72
N PRO A 471 -6.60 4.37 -14.58
CA PRO A 471 -6.44 5.01 -13.29
C PRO A 471 -5.01 5.45 -13.05
N ARG A 472 -4.80 6.72 -12.76
CA ARG A 472 -3.50 7.34 -12.52
C ARG A 472 -3.40 7.78 -11.06
N ILE A 473 -2.42 7.24 -10.32
CA ILE A 473 -2.19 7.54 -8.90
C ILE A 473 -1.00 8.48 -8.66
N VAL A 474 -0.10 8.60 -9.63
CA VAL A 474 1.04 9.52 -9.62
C VAL A 474 0.95 10.39 -10.85
N SER A 475 0.94 11.71 -10.67
CA SER A 475 0.94 12.69 -11.76
C SER A 475 2.33 13.06 -12.22
N GLY A 476 3.30 13.10 -11.29
CA GLY A 476 4.67 13.52 -11.60
C GLY A 476 5.69 12.97 -10.62
N ILE A 477 6.93 12.88 -11.12
CA ILE A 477 8.13 12.57 -10.35
C ILE A 477 8.99 13.82 -10.35
N GLU A 478 9.32 14.32 -9.17
CA GLU A 478 9.98 15.60 -8.97
C GLU A 478 11.35 15.43 -8.32
N GLY A 479 12.25 16.35 -8.56
CA GLY A 479 13.49 16.46 -7.81
C GLY A 479 13.26 17.13 -6.46
N SER A 480 14.25 17.07 -5.57
CA SER A 480 14.19 17.63 -4.21
C SER A 480 13.93 19.15 -4.14
N GLN A 481 14.07 19.87 -5.24
CA GLN A 481 13.74 21.30 -5.35
C GLN A 481 12.35 21.55 -5.98
N GLY A 482 11.56 20.50 -6.18
CA GLY A 482 10.21 20.56 -6.76
C GLY A 482 10.19 20.73 -8.29
N ASN A 483 11.32 20.59 -8.97
CA ASN A 483 11.39 20.58 -10.43
C ASN A 483 10.90 19.25 -10.98
N LEU A 484 10.00 19.30 -11.95
CA LEU A 484 9.44 18.12 -12.60
C LEU A 484 10.54 17.40 -13.40
N ILE A 485 10.79 16.13 -13.06
CA ILE A 485 11.74 15.24 -13.75
C ILE A 485 11.01 14.39 -14.79
N LYS A 486 9.81 13.89 -14.43
CA LYS A 486 9.01 13.04 -15.31
C LYS A 486 7.53 13.23 -15.02
N GLU A 487 6.77 13.53 -16.05
CA GLU A 487 5.31 13.50 -15.98
C GLU A 487 4.79 12.10 -16.30
N ILE A 488 3.76 11.66 -15.59
CA ILE A 488 3.03 10.44 -15.92
C ILE A 488 1.80 10.86 -16.73
N PRO A 489 1.73 10.50 -18.01
CA PRO A 489 0.67 11.01 -18.90
C PRO A 489 -0.69 10.41 -18.58
N VAL A 490 -1.74 11.12 -18.96
CA VAL A 490 -3.12 10.60 -19.04
C VAL A 490 -3.19 9.59 -20.20
N GLU A 491 -3.74 8.40 -19.92
CA GLU A 491 -3.79 7.29 -20.88
C GLU A 491 -5.25 6.85 -21.10
N VAL A 492 -5.69 6.87 -22.36
CA VAL A 492 -6.98 6.32 -22.79
C VAL A 492 -6.82 4.83 -23.10
N THR A 493 -7.60 3.97 -22.43
CA THR A 493 -7.53 2.50 -22.58
C THR A 493 -8.61 1.95 -23.54
N GLY A 494 -9.61 2.77 -23.87
CA GLY A 494 -10.67 2.36 -24.77
C GLY A 494 -11.90 3.27 -24.71
N LYS A 495 -12.98 2.75 -25.29
CA LYS A 495 -14.31 3.39 -25.24
C LYS A 495 -15.36 2.36 -24.88
N LEU A 496 -16.42 2.80 -24.20
CA LEU A 496 -17.60 1.96 -23.95
C LEU A 496 -18.22 1.49 -25.26
N PRO A 497 -18.69 0.25 -25.34
CA PRO A 497 -19.41 -0.27 -26.50
C PRO A 497 -20.85 0.26 -26.54
N ALA A 498 -21.01 1.58 -26.57
CA ALA A 498 -22.29 2.28 -26.49
C ALA A 498 -22.27 3.53 -27.36
N GLY A 499 -23.30 3.69 -28.17
CA GLY A 499 -23.52 4.90 -28.96
C GLY A 499 -23.98 6.08 -28.08
N LYS A 500 -23.84 7.30 -28.61
CA LYS A 500 -24.21 8.53 -27.86
C LYS A 500 -25.66 8.49 -27.36
N LYS A 501 -26.60 8.06 -28.21
CA LYS A 501 -28.04 7.95 -27.86
C LYS A 501 -28.27 6.97 -26.70
N THR A 502 -27.57 5.83 -26.70
CA THR A 502 -27.65 4.84 -25.63
C THR A 502 -27.14 5.43 -24.31
N LEU A 503 -26.02 6.13 -24.35
CA LEU A 503 -25.47 6.78 -23.14
C LEU A 503 -26.42 7.86 -22.62
N GLU A 504 -27.02 8.71 -23.47
CA GLU A 504 -28.00 9.72 -23.08
C GLU A 504 -29.24 9.12 -22.39
N ILE A 505 -29.75 7.98 -22.90
CA ILE A 505 -30.87 7.27 -22.25
C ILE A 505 -30.47 6.79 -20.86
N ILE A 506 -29.29 6.19 -20.72
CA ILE A 506 -28.80 5.65 -19.46
C ILE A 506 -28.53 6.78 -18.47
N GLN A 507 -27.86 7.86 -18.89
CA GLN A 507 -27.58 9.03 -18.07
C GLN A 507 -28.87 9.66 -17.51
N LYS A 508 -29.94 9.74 -18.30
CA LYS A 508 -31.27 10.18 -17.83
C LYS A 508 -31.81 9.27 -16.73
N GLY A 509 -31.68 7.96 -16.89
CA GLY A 509 -32.08 7.00 -15.87
C GLY A 509 -31.27 7.13 -14.58
N LEU A 510 -29.94 7.28 -14.71
CA LEU A 510 -29.03 7.45 -13.57
C LEU A 510 -29.27 8.77 -12.82
N LEU A 511 -29.56 9.86 -13.54
CA LEU A 511 -29.99 11.12 -12.94
C LEU A 511 -31.28 10.91 -12.12
N GLY A 512 -32.25 10.18 -12.67
CA GLY A 512 -33.50 9.87 -11.98
C GLY A 512 -33.32 9.09 -10.67
N VAL A 513 -32.25 8.32 -10.51
CA VAL A 513 -31.96 7.57 -9.28
C VAL A 513 -31.83 8.51 -8.08
N VAL A 514 -31.31 9.71 -8.26
CA VAL A 514 -31.14 10.71 -7.20
C VAL A 514 -32.22 11.80 -7.28
N GLU A 515 -32.53 12.30 -8.47
CA GLU A 515 -33.38 13.48 -8.62
C GLU A 515 -34.88 13.18 -8.70
N ASN A 516 -35.28 11.96 -8.99
CA ASN A 516 -36.70 11.58 -9.05
C ASN A 516 -37.19 11.13 -7.67
N ASP A 517 -38.46 11.44 -7.33
CA ASP A 517 -39.07 11.06 -6.04
C ASP A 517 -39.21 9.53 -5.87
N ARG A 518 -39.26 8.78 -6.98
CA ARG A 518 -39.21 7.32 -6.99
C ARG A 518 -37.79 6.76 -7.10
N GLY A 519 -36.78 7.64 -7.10
CA GLY A 519 -35.37 7.26 -7.20
C GLY A 519 -34.88 6.55 -5.94
N THR A 520 -34.01 5.55 -6.13
CA THR A 520 -33.52 4.70 -5.02
C THR A 520 -32.46 5.38 -4.12
N ALA A 521 -31.92 6.55 -4.52
CA ALA A 521 -30.91 7.30 -3.76
C ALA A 521 -31.30 8.77 -3.53
N LYS A 522 -32.59 9.11 -3.52
CA LYS A 522 -33.09 10.49 -3.37
C LYS A 522 -32.61 11.20 -2.09
N ARG A 523 -32.21 10.46 -1.05
CA ARG A 523 -31.72 11.02 0.23
C ARG A 523 -30.40 11.78 0.12
N ILE A 524 -29.61 11.54 -0.94
CA ILE A 524 -28.35 12.25 -1.17
C ILE A 524 -28.48 13.41 -2.17
N ARG A 525 -29.70 13.82 -2.50
CA ARG A 525 -29.95 14.96 -3.40
C ARG A 525 -29.33 16.23 -2.82
N LEU A 526 -28.46 16.86 -3.59
CA LEU A 526 -27.86 18.15 -3.27
C LEU A 526 -28.68 19.31 -3.88
N LYS A 527 -28.55 20.49 -3.31
CA LYS A 527 -29.33 21.66 -3.77
C LYS A 527 -28.77 22.28 -5.05
N HIS A 528 -27.45 22.31 -5.18
CA HIS A 528 -26.78 23.06 -6.25
C HIS A 528 -26.16 22.16 -7.32
N VAL A 529 -26.01 20.86 -7.06
CA VAL A 529 -25.36 19.92 -7.94
C VAL A 529 -26.26 18.69 -8.14
N LYS A 530 -26.45 18.32 -9.39
CA LYS A 530 -27.19 17.10 -9.75
C LYS A 530 -26.24 15.92 -9.79
N ILE A 531 -26.62 14.83 -9.10
CA ILE A 531 -25.87 13.58 -9.06
C ILE A 531 -26.56 12.54 -9.92
N ALA A 532 -25.82 11.86 -10.77
CA ALA A 532 -26.27 10.70 -11.51
C ALA A 532 -25.60 9.43 -10.97
N GLY A 533 -26.36 8.40 -10.61
CA GLY A 533 -25.76 7.22 -9.98
C GLY A 533 -26.66 6.00 -9.95
N LYS A 534 -26.18 4.92 -9.34
CA LYS A 534 -26.91 3.66 -9.20
C LYS A 534 -26.61 2.97 -7.89
N THR A 535 -27.64 2.60 -7.16
CA THR A 535 -27.56 1.74 -5.97
C THR A 535 -27.44 0.27 -6.35
N GLY A 536 -26.77 -0.52 -5.53
CA GLY A 536 -26.71 -1.97 -5.59
C GLY A 536 -26.82 -2.60 -4.21
N THR A 537 -27.38 -3.79 -4.15
CA THR A 537 -27.44 -4.65 -2.95
C THR A 537 -27.08 -6.05 -3.39
N ALA A 538 -25.86 -6.49 -3.04
CA ALA A 538 -25.31 -7.78 -3.45
C ALA A 538 -25.58 -8.83 -2.37
N GLN A 539 -26.39 -9.83 -2.72
CA GLN A 539 -26.73 -10.91 -1.79
C GLN A 539 -25.52 -11.79 -1.49
N VAL A 540 -25.23 -11.99 -0.20
CA VAL A 540 -24.15 -12.84 0.29
C VAL A 540 -24.58 -14.31 0.33
N PHE A 541 -25.87 -14.58 0.64
CA PHE A 541 -26.39 -15.94 0.65
C PHE A 541 -27.85 -15.97 0.17
N SER A 542 -28.28 -17.14 -0.33
CA SER A 542 -29.67 -17.36 -0.75
C SER A 542 -30.41 -18.23 0.27
N VAL A 543 -31.55 -17.75 0.77
CA VAL A 543 -32.44 -18.54 1.64
C VAL A 543 -33.31 -19.46 0.78
N LYS A 544 -33.21 -20.77 1.00
CA LYS A 544 -34.01 -21.77 0.25
C LYS A 544 -35.51 -21.74 0.54
N SER A 545 -35.91 -21.29 1.72
CA SER A 545 -37.32 -21.11 2.10
C SER A 545 -37.70 -19.65 2.04
N GLY A 546 -38.87 -19.32 1.55
CA GLY A 546 -39.37 -17.96 1.33
C GLY A 546 -39.48 -17.04 2.54
N GLU A 547 -38.88 -17.37 3.67
CA GLU A 547 -38.73 -16.51 4.82
C GLU A 547 -37.56 -15.54 4.63
N LYS A 548 -37.88 -14.24 4.49
CA LYS A 548 -36.88 -13.20 4.70
C LYS A 548 -36.64 -13.10 6.21
N LEU A 549 -35.51 -13.60 6.69
CA LEU A 549 -34.98 -13.14 7.97
C LEU A 549 -34.78 -11.62 7.86
N LYS A 550 -35.31 -10.84 8.80
CA LYS A 550 -35.06 -9.40 8.85
C LYS A 550 -33.59 -9.18 9.00
N THR A 551 -33.02 -8.24 8.26
CA THR A 551 -31.58 -7.94 8.21
C THR A 551 -31.00 -7.68 9.61
N GLU A 552 -31.80 -7.12 10.50
CA GLU A 552 -31.45 -6.84 11.91
C GLU A 552 -31.17 -8.11 12.75
N HIS A 553 -31.71 -9.26 12.35
CA HIS A 553 -31.52 -10.57 13.02
C HIS A 553 -30.45 -11.45 12.36
N LEU A 554 -29.83 -10.95 11.27
CA LEU A 554 -28.74 -11.67 10.62
C LEU A 554 -27.41 -11.39 11.30
N ASP A 555 -26.58 -12.44 11.45
CA ASP A 555 -25.16 -12.25 11.76
C ASP A 555 -24.56 -11.24 10.77
N PHE A 556 -23.71 -10.34 11.28
CA PHE A 556 -23.10 -9.27 10.49
C PHE A 556 -22.53 -9.80 9.16
N TYR A 557 -21.82 -10.93 9.18
CA TYR A 557 -21.20 -11.52 8.00
C TYR A 557 -22.16 -12.14 6.98
N LEU A 558 -23.44 -12.24 7.29
CA LEU A 558 -24.48 -12.75 6.41
C LEU A 558 -25.30 -11.62 5.75
N ARG A 559 -25.09 -10.36 6.15
CA ARG A 559 -25.77 -9.22 5.55
C ARG A 559 -25.27 -8.97 4.13
N ASP A 560 -26.13 -8.41 3.30
CA ASP A 560 -25.81 -8.08 1.91
C ASP A 560 -24.76 -6.96 1.82
N HIS A 561 -23.93 -6.97 0.76
CA HIS A 561 -23.03 -5.86 0.51
C HIS A 561 -23.75 -4.70 -0.15
N ALA A 562 -23.44 -3.48 0.27
CA ALA A 562 -24.02 -2.25 -0.21
C ALA A 562 -23.12 -1.57 -1.25
N TRP A 563 -23.67 -1.28 -2.44
CA TRP A 563 -23.00 -0.55 -3.50
C TRP A 563 -23.66 0.78 -3.80
N PHE A 564 -22.86 1.78 -4.11
CA PHE A 564 -23.29 2.97 -4.81
C PHE A 564 -22.20 3.46 -5.75
N ILE A 565 -22.55 3.67 -7.02
CA ILE A 565 -21.66 4.25 -8.04
C ILE A 565 -22.33 5.47 -8.64
N CYS A 566 -21.58 6.55 -8.81
CA CYS A 566 -22.14 7.81 -9.31
C CYS A 566 -21.08 8.72 -9.92
N TYR A 567 -21.54 9.78 -10.56
CA TYR A 567 -20.73 10.89 -11.01
C TYR A 567 -21.46 12.22 -10.84
N ALA A 568 -20.74 13.31 -10.76
CA ALA A 568 -21.28 14.64 -10.60
C ALA A 568 -20.33 15.72 -11.17
N PRO A 569 -20.86 16.90 -11.59
CA PRO A 569 -22.25 17.17 -11.93
C PRO A 569 -22.74 16.26 -13.08
N ALA A 570 -24.05 16.01 -13.14
CA ALA A 570 -24.62 15.10 -14.14
C ALA A 570 -24.37 15.54 -15.59
N GLU A 571 -24.36 16.84 -15.84
CA GLU A 571 -24.20 17.45 -17.15
C GLU A 571 -22.74 17.56 -17.61
N ASN A 572 -21.83 17.83 -16.67
CA ASN A 572 -20.38 17.99 -16.94
C ASN A 572 -19.57 17.39 -15.78
N PRO A 573 -19.39 16.08 -15.76
CA PRO A 573 -18.77 15.37 -14.64
C PRO A 573 -17.33 15.81 -14.38
N VAL A 574 -17.03 16.06 -13.10
CA VAL A 574 -15.67 16.37 -12.59
C VAL A 574 -15.21 15.37 -11.54
N ILE A 575 -16.13 14.57 -11.01
CA ILE A 575 -15.84 13.49 -10.06
C ILE A 575 -16.76 12.29 -10.32
N ALA A 576 -16.21 11.09 -10.28
CA ALA A 576 -16.93 9.83 -10.30
C ALA A 576 -16.54 8.99 -9.08
N VAL A 577 -17.52 8.42 -8.39
CA VAL A 577 -17.32 7.73 -7.11
C VAL A 577 -17.91 6.33 -7.15
N SER A 578 -17.16 5.36 -6.63
CA SER A 578 -17.61 3.99 -6.36
C SER A 578 -17.43 3.68 -4.88
N VAL A 579 -18.51 3.36 -4.19
CA VAL A 579 -18.53 2.97 -2.79
C VAL A 579 -19.04 1.56 -2.65
N LEU A 580 -18.31 0.73 -1.94
CA LEU A 580 -18.70 -0.60 -1.48
C LEU A 580 -18.59 -0.67 0.03
N ILE A 581 -19.67 -1.10 0.69
CA ILE A 581 -19.65 -1.45 2.11
C ILE A 581 -19.99 -2.93 2.26
N GLU A 582 -19.02 -3.71 2.74
CA GLU A 582 -19.25 -5.12 3.07
C GLU A 582 -20.30 -5.20 4.19
N HIS A 583 -21.30 -6.06 3.99
CA HIS A 583 -22.35 -6.32 4.99
C HIS A 583 -23.17 -5.09 5.39
N GLY A 584 -23.16 -4.04 4.53
CA GLY A 584 -23.85 -2.76 4.78
C GLY A 584 -25.34 -2.77 4.46
N ALA A 585 -25.94 -3.92 4.20
CA ALA A 585 -27.35 -4.15 3.89
C ALA A 585 -27.81 -3.42 2.60
N HIS A 586 -28.03 -2.11 2.62
CA HIS A 586 -28.62 -1.38 1.50
C HIS A 586 -27.70 -0.29 0.94
N GLY A 587 -27.54 -0.24 -0.39
CA GLY A 587 -26.70 0.75 -1.06
C GLY A 587 -27.16 2.20 -0.82
N SER A 588 -28.47 2.42 -0.67
CA SER A 588 -29.05 3.76 -0.42
C SER A 588 -28.74 4.31 0.95
N THR A 589 -28.56 3.46 1.97
CA THR A 589 -28.33 3.88 3.37
C THR A 589 -26.87 3.84 3.76
N ALA A 590 -26.13 2.81 3.35
CA ALA A 590 -24.74 2.63 3.77
C ALA A 590 -23.71 3.24 2.80
N ALA A 591 -23.92 3.15 1.47
CA ALA A 591 -22.94 3.55 0.48
C ALA A 591 -23.21 4.95 -0.12
N ALA A 592 -24.46 5.26 -0.45
CA ALA A 592 -24.79 6.53 -1.11
C ALA A 592 -24.44 7.78 -0.30
N PRO A 593 -24.66 7.84 1.05
CA PRO A 593 -24.28 9.02 1.84
C PRO A 593 -22.79 9.35 1.76
N ILE A 594 -21.91 8.33 1.73
CA ILE A 594 -20.47 8.52 1.60
C ILE A 594 -20.15 9.21 0.28
N ALA A 595 -20.71 8.72 -0.83
CA ALA A 595 -20.51 9.33 -2.13
C ALA A 595 -21.06 10.77 -2.21
N GLY A 596 -22.25 11.01 -1.63
CA GLY A 596 -22.85 12.34 -1.56
C GLY A 596 -22.00 13.35 -0.80
N ALA A 597 -21.45 12.96 0.35
CA ALA A 597 -20.56 13.79 1.15
C ALA A 597 -19.27 14.15 0.39
N LEU A 598 -18.61 13.16 -0.25
CA LEU A 598 -17.41 13.40 -1.04
C LEU A 598 -17.66 14.31 -2.24
N ILE A 599 -18.76 14.13 -2.95
CA ILE A 599 -19.15 14.99 -4.06
C ILE A 599 -19.39 16.41 -3.56
N GLY A 600 -20.17 16.57 -2.48
CA GLY A 600 -20.45 17.88 -1.90
C GLY A 600 -19.21 18.62 -1.45
N GLN A 601 -18.28 17.92 -0.79
CA GLN A 601 -16.97 18.47 -0.39
C GLN A 601 -16.15 18.90 -1.61
N TYR A 602 -16.03 18.02 -2.61
CA TYR A 602 -15.20 18.28 -3.81
C TYR A 602 -15.69 19.48 -4.62
N ILE A 603 -17.01 19.68 -4.70
CA ILE A 603 -17.64 20.74 -5.49
C ILE A 603 -17.95 21.98 -4.61
N ASN A 604 -17.66 21.93 -3.31
CA ASN A 604 -17.98 22.97 -2.33
C ASN A 604 -19.49 23.28 -2.26
N ASP A 605 -20.36 22.25 -2.23
CA ASP A 605 -21.80 22.41 -2.01
C ASP A 605 -22.13 22.35 -0.52
N PRO A 606 -22.54 23.48 0.11
CA PRO A 606 -22.83 23.51 1.55
C PRO A 606 -23.99 22.58 1.98
N SER A 607 -24.84 22.17 1.04
CA SER A 607 -25.97 21.29 1.36
C SER A 607 -25.55 19.85 1.70
N ALA A 608 -24.28 19.51 1.49
CA ALA A 608 -23.73 18.19 1.82
C ALA A 608 -23.35 18.02 3.30
N GLU A 609 -23.18 19.11 4.08
CA GLU A 609 -22.72 19.06 5.49
C GLU A 609 -23.60 18.18 6.40
N GLY A 610 -24.87 17.96 6.05
CA GLY A 610 -25.77 17.05 6.79
C GLY A 610 -25.59 15.56 6.49
N LEU A 611 -24.95 15.20 5.37
CA LEU A 611 -24.82 13.80 4.94
C LEU A 611 -23.77 13.02 5.76
N GLU A 612 -22.79 13.70 6.34
CA GLU A 612 -21.79 13.09 7.23
C GLU A 612 -22.40 12.61 8.56
N LYS A 613 -23.41 13.33 9.08
CA LYS A 613 -24.03 13.04 10.39
C LYS A 613 -25.06 11.91 10.34
N ASN A 614 -25.76 11.77 9.20
CA ASN A 614 -26.84 10.77 9.06
C ASN A 614 -26.34 9.33 8.86
N SER A 615 -25.03 9.12 8.62
CA SER A 615 -24.48 7.77 8.48
C SER A 615 -24.37 6.99 9.81
N SER A 616 -24.48 7.67 10.96
CA SER A 616 -24.33 7.09 12.30
C SER A 616 -25.65 6.96 13.10
N GLU A 617 -26.72 7.66 12.70
CA GLU A 617 -27.96 7.71 13.49
C GLU A 617 -29.11 6.83 12.96
N ASP A 618 -29.07 6.37 11.70
CA ASP A 618 -30.20 5.67 11.06
C ASP A 618 -30.19 4.12 11.20
N GLU A 619 -29.27 3.52 11.95
CA GLU A 619 -29.35 2.08 12.26
C GLU A 619 -30.47 1.72 13.27
N THR A 620 -31.17 2.71 13.84
CA THR A 620 -32.16 2.48 14.91
C THR A 620 -33.63 2.67 14.49
N GLN A 621 -33.94 3.04 13.24
CA GLN A 621 -35.30 3.37 12.82
C GLN A 621 -35.82 2.79 11.49
N GLU A 622 -35.43 1.57 11.05
CA GLU A 622 -36.23 0.86 10.01
C GLU A 622 -36.38 -0.64 10.27
#